data_c6f7af08e5bb8e26e683ef154fcae3b6
#
_entry.id   c6f7af08e5bb8e26e683ef154fcae3b6
#
_cell.length_a   1.000
_cell.length_b   1.000
_cell.length_c   1.000
_cell.angle_alpha   90.00
_cell.angle_beta   90.00
_cell.angle_gamma   90.00
#
_symmetry.space_group_name_H-M   'P 1'
#
loop_
_entity.id
_entity.type
_entity.pdbx_description
1 polymer ?
#
loop_
_entity_poly.entity_id
_entity_poly.type
_entity_poly.pdbx_seq_one_letter_code
_entity_poly.pdbx_strand_id
1 'polypeptide(L)'
;MCIRDRSCVEQIDALKKYGLFHSYEGLFDPANENNKEVLFDIQYIEGENSQGSYIDQYCGTGTGSWTRGSRYVPTDDLVAAYETIDGSPVDPENPYENRDPRLGFTAVLPGSYFLGYRFPNYLYPGGAFNHAGNRLKHLSTRKYRIQDESKLPPSGQSYINDIILRYADVLLSKAEAIIETNGNVADAIAILNRIRTERDDVKISLLPTSMSREEAREKVRHERRIELALEGRYWSDVKRWKIGKELYPMIIKDHEGSVIETKFPNGYLEYYDLLPIPDSERSLNPNLDQNPGW
;
A
#
# COMPACT_ATOMS: atom_id res chain seq x y z
N MET A 1 -10.77 19.01 -10.03
CA MET A 1 -10.32 18.25 -8.86
C MET A 1 -9.47 19.12 -7.96
N CYS A 2 -8.30 19.53 -8.31
CA CYS A 2 -7.28 20.09 -7.43
C CYS A 2 -7.63 21.35 -6.60
N ILE A 3 -8.41 22.33 -7.10
CA ILE A 3 -8.74 23.54 -6.32
C ILE A 3 -9.69 23.20 -5.16
N ARG A 4 -10.68 22.35 -5.42
CA ARG A 4 -11.64 21.91 -4.39
C ARG A 4 -10.95 21.05 -3.32
N ASP A 5 -10.06 20.17 -3.75
CA ASP A 5 -9.31 19.27 -2.87
C ASP A 5 -8.40 20.07 -1.93
N ARG A 6 -7.70 21.09 -2.42
CA ARG A 6 -6.90 21.99 -1.61
C ARG A 6 -7.72 22.67 -0.50
N SER A 7 -8.90 23.21 -0.84
CA SER A 7 -9.79 23.84 0.13
C SER A 7 -10.29 22.86 1.20
N CYS A 8 -10.65 21.62 0.80
CA CYS A 8 -11.05 20.58 1.77
C CYS A 8 -9.92 20.23 2.73
N VAL A 9 -8.70 20.09 2.24
CA VAL A 9 -7.54 19.78 3.09
C VAL A 9 -7.25 20.93 4.07
N GLU A 10 -7.32 22.18 3.61
CA GLU A 10 -7.15 23.36 4.48
C GLU A 10 -8.20 23.39 5.61
N GLN A 11 -9.44 22.96 5.32
CA GLN A 11 -10.48 22.82 6.34
C GLN A 11 -10.16 21.70 7.35
N ILE A 12 -9.65 20.56 6.90
CA ILE A 12 -9.22 19.46 7.78
C ILE A 12 -8.06 19.91 8.67
N ASP A 13 -7.06 20.58 8.11
CA ASP A 13 -5.92 21.13 8.85
C ASP A 13 -6.37 22.16 9.91
N ALA A 14 -7.36 22.99 9.58
CA ALA A 14 -7.90 23.99 10.49
C ALA A 14 -8.58 23.40 11.73
N LEU A 15 -9.09 22.18 11.65
CA LEU A 15 -9.67 21.47 12.80
C LEU A 15 -8.63 21.17 13.88
N LYS A 16 -7.34 21.10 13.55
CA LYS A 16 -6.22 20.72 14.45
C LYS A 16 -6.46 19.42 15.23
N LYS A 17 -7.31 18.55 14.68
CA LYS A 17 -7.72 17.28 15.27
C LYS A 17 -6.87 16.13 14.76
N TYR A 18 -6.41 16.21 13.51
CA TYR A 18 -5.71 15.15 12.82
C TYR A 18 -4.21 15.45 12.70
N GLY A 19 -3.41 14.39 12.59
CA GLY A 19 -1.97 14.48 12.43
C GLY A 19 -1.38 13.10 12.12
N LEU A 20 -0.11 13.04 11.69
CA LEU A 20 0.56 11.76 11.52
C LEU A 20 0.68 11.06 12.88
N PHE A 21 0.40 9.77 12.91
CA PHE A 21 0.66 8.93 14.07
C PHE A 21 2.17 8.73 14.22
N HIS A 22 2.66 8.61 15.43
CA HIS A 22 4.11 8.59 15.70
C HIS A 22 4.82 7.33 15.15
N SER A 23 4.09 6.25 14.86
CA SER A 23 4.63 5.00 14.32
C SER A 23 3.86 4.55 13.09
N TYR A 24 4.56 4.30 11.98
CA TYR A 24 3.95 3.71 10.79
C TYR A 24 3.56 2.26 11.01
N GLU A 25 4.43 1.47 11.66
CA GLU A 25 4.11 0.08 11.99
C GLU A 25 2.91 0.01 12.94
N GLY A 26 2.94 0.83 13.99
CA GLY A 26 1.89 0.85 15.01
C GLY A 26 0.54 1.38 14.51
N LEU A 27 0.49 2.10 13.39
CA LEU A 27 -0.74 2.64 12.82
C LEU A 27 -1.78 1.53 12.49
N PHE A 28 -1.31 0.36 12.11
CA PHE A 28 -2.14 -0.79 11.70
C PHE A 28 -2.29 -1.85 12.81
N ASP A 29 -1.83 -1.55 14.03
CA ASP A 29 -2.01 -2.42 15.18
C ASP A 29 -3.37 -2.14 15.84
N PRO A 30 -4.19 -3.16 16.15
CA PRO A 30 -5.46 -2.99 16.83
C PRO A 30 -5.39 -2.23 18.15
N ALA A 31 -4.24 -2.27 18.84
CA ALA A 31 -4.03 -1.52 20.07
C ALA A 31 -4.03 0.01 19.88
N ASN A 32 -3.85 0.47 18.65
CA ASN A 32 -3.74 1.89 18.29
C ASN A 32 -4.89 2.38 17.40
N GLU A 33 -5.99 1.68 17.37
CA GLU A 33 -7.16 2.08 16.58
C GLU A 33 -7.71 3.45 17.00
N ASN A 34 -8.44 4.10 16.09
CA ASN A 34 -9.02 5.43 16.32
C ASN A 34 -7.99 6.51 16.72
N ASN A 35 -6.72 6.32 16.34
CA ASN A 35 -5.69 7.31 16.60
C ASN A 35 -5.86 8.59 15.76
N LYS A 36 -5.03 9.61 16.05
CA LYS A 36 -5.12 10.93 15.40
C LYS A 36 -4.89 10.95 13.88
N GLU A 37 -4.38 9.87 13.30
CA GLU A 37 -4.19 9.79 11.85
C GLU A 37 -5.41 9.24 11.11
N VAL A 38 -6.28 8.47 11.78
CA VAL A 38 -7.47 7.86 11.18
C VAL A 38 -8.58 8.90 11.04
N LEU A 39 -9.03 9.16 9.79
CA LEU A 39 -10.18 10.02 9.51
C LEU A 39 -11.46 9.20 9.37
N PHE A 40 -11.36 8.05 8.71
CA PHE A 40 -12.47 7.15 8.48
C PHE A 40 -11.97 5.71 8.34
N ASP A 41 -12.59 4.79 9.08
CA ASP A 41 -12.33 3.36 9.05
C ASP A 41 -13.62 2.55 9.12
N ILE A 42 -13.53 1.28 8.74
CA ILE A 42 -14.55 0.28 9.00
C ILE A 42 -14.09 -0.49 10.23
N GLN A 43 -14.90 -0.45 11.28
CA GLN A 43 -14.55 -1.05 12.57
C GLN A 43 -15.01 -2.49 12.67
N TYR A 44 -14.18 -3.34 13.25
CA TYR A 44 -14.43 -4.74 13.51
C TYR A 44 -14.32 -5.02 15.01
N ILE A 45 -14.95 -6.08 15.49
CA ILE A 45 -15.00 -6.41 16.92
C ILE A 45 -14.38 -7.78 17.14
N GLU A 46 -13.47 -7.86 18.13
CA GLU A 46 -12.84 -9.10 18.56
C GLU A 46 -13.88 -10.09 19.11
N GLY A 47 -13.74 -11.37 18.72
CA GLY A 47 -14.54 -12.47 19.26
C GLY A 47 -15.97 -12.60 18.71
N GLU A 48 -16.41 -11.72 17.84
CA GLU A 48 -17.74 -11.76 17.25
C GLU A 48 -17.71 -12.26 15.80
N ASN A 49 -18.15 -13.50 15.57
CA ASN A 49 -18.04 -14.19 14.27
C ASN A 49 -18.64 -13.43 13.08
N SER A 50 -19.68 -12.65 13.31
CA SER A 50 -20.37 -11.89 12.26
C SER A 50 -19.78 -10.50 12.01
N GLN A 51 -18.80 -10.06 12.83
CA GLN A 51 -18.27 -8.69 12.82
C GLN A 51 -16.75 -8.64 12.57
N GLY A 52 -16.17 -9.76 12.23
CA GLY A 52 -14.75 -9.85 11.86
C GLY A 52 -14.53 -9.78 10.35
N SER A 53 -13.31 -9.44 9.95
CA SER A 53 -12.86 -9.43 8.57
C SER A 53 -11.99 -10.64 8.22
N TYR A 54 -11.69 -10.81 6.94
CA TYR A 54 -10.78 -11.82 6.43
C TYR A 54 -9.37 -11.27 6.12
N ILE A 55 -9.06 -10.04 6.52
CA ILE A 55 -7.83 -9.37 6.10
C ILE A 55 -6.57 -10.13 6.51
N ASP A 56 -6.50 -10.60 7.75
CA ASP A 56 -5.39 -11.44 8.23
C ASP A 56 -5.19 -12.70 7.40
N GLN A 57 -6.30 -13.29 6.99
CA GLN A 57 -6.29 -14.52 6.22
C GLN A 57 -5.76 -14.30 4.80
N TYR A 58 -6.09 -13.17 4.19
CA TYR A 58 -5.64 -12.84 2.84
C TYR A 58 -4.20 -12.34 2.81
N CYS A 59 -3.74 -11.75 3.90
CA CYS A 59 -2.36 -11.31 4.10
C CYS A 59 -1.48 -12.38 4.77
N GLY A 60 -1.90 -13.65 4.78
CA GLY A 60 -1.19 -14.74 5.47
C GLY A 60 0.22 -15.00 4.95
N THR A 61 1.09 -15.46 5.83
CA THR A 61 2.48 -15.82 5.51
C THR A 61 2.64 -17.30 5.15
N GLY A 62 1.61 -18.11 5.35
CA GLY A 62 1.67 -19.55 5.14
C GLY A 62 2.48 -20.32 6.20
N THR A 63 2.87 -19.68 7.31
CA THR A 63 3.62 -20.31 8.40
C THR A 63 2.76 -20.47 9.65
N GLY A 64 3.08 -21.50 10.47
CA GLY A 64 2.36 -21.78 11.71
C GLY A 64 0.95 -22.31 11.51
N SER A 65 0.11 -22.20 12.54
CA SER A 65 -1.31 -22.58 12.51
C SER A 65 -2.16 -21.72 11.57
N TRP A 66 -1.56 -20.66 11.03
CA TRP A 66 -2.16 -19.67 10.13
C TRP A 66 -1.72 -19.84 8.67
N THR A 67 -1.70 -21.06 8.19
CA THR A 67 -1.35 -21.42 6.81
C THR A 67 -2.33 -20.88 5.75
N ARG A 68 -3.05 -19.81 6.01
CA ARG A 68 -4.08 -19.32 5.10
C ARG A 68 -3.54 -18.26 4.16
N GLY A 69 -3.61 -18.64 2.93
CA GLY A 69 -3.40 -17.98 1.65
C GLY A 69 -2.89 -16.55 1.60
N SER A 70 -1.61 -16.35 1.29
CA SER A 70 -1.08 -15.10 0.76
C SER A 70 -1.79 -14.72 -0.54
N ARG A 71 -2.91 -14.02 -0.45
CA ARG A 71 -3.65 -13.53 -1.63
C ARG A 71 -3.25 -12.10 -1.99
N TYR A 72 -2.91 -11.30 -0.98
CA TYR A 72 -2.42 -9.94 -1.16
C TYR A 72 -0.94 -9.91 -0.80
N VAL A 73 -0.11 -9.74 -1.79
CA VAL A 73 1.35 -9.75 -1.66
C VAL A 73 1.96 -8.58 -2.42
N PRO A 74 3.05 -8.00 -1.90
CA PRO A 74 3.78 -6.97 -2.63
C PRO A 74 4.40 -7.59 -3.89
N THR A 75 4.31 -6.88 -5.01
CA THR A 75 5.03 -7.22 -6.24
C THR A 75 6.49 -6.80 -6.14
N ASP A 76 7.37 -7.43 -6.92
CA ASP A 76 8.80 -7.03 -6.99
C ASP A 76 8.95 -5.57 -7.40
N ASP A 77 8.08 -5.08 -8.27
CA ASP A 77 8.04 -3.69 -8.70
C ASP A 77 7.69 -2.73 -7.54
N LEU A 78 6.78 -3.12 -6.65
CA LEU A 78 6.52 -2.35 -5.43
C LEU A 78 7.72 -2.39 -4.47
N VAL A 79 8.33 -3.56 -4.29
CA VAL A 79 9.53 -3.72 -3.42
C VAL A 79 10.69 -2.88 -3.96
N ALA A 80 10.92 -2.89 -5.26
CA ALA A 80 11.95 -2.09 -5.91
C ALA A 80 11.72 -0.58 -5.79
N ALA A 81 10.45 -0.15 -5.68
CA ALA A 81 10.12 1.26 -5.54
C ALA A 81 10.51 1.88 -4.20
N TYR A 82 10.71 1.10 -3.13
CA TYR A 82 11.22 1.64 -1.88
C TYR A 82 12.67 2.10 -2.05
N GLU A 83 12.98 3.31 -1.62
CA GLU A 83 14.32 3.91 -1.67
C GLU A 83 15.23 3.34 -0.56
N THR A 84 16.51 3.66 -0.58
CA THR A 84 17.40 3.49 0.58
C THR A 84 17.23 4.66 1.58
N ILE A 85 17.58 4.44 2.84
CA ILE A 85 17.45 5.46 3.90
C ILE A 85 18.23 6.73 3.55
N ASP A 86 19.40 6.58 2.95
CA ASP A 86 20.34 7.66 2.64
C ASP A 86 20.29 8.11 1.17
N GLY A 87 19.43 7.52 0.34
CA GLY A 87 19.32 7.81 -1.09
C GLY A 87 20.41 7.19 -1.96
N SER A 88 21.25 6.31 -1.39
CA SER A 88 22.23 5.52 -2.17
C SER A 88 21.54 4.50 -3.07
N PRO A 89 22.19 4.00 -4.13
CA PRO A 89 21.69 2.86 -4.88
C PRO A 89 21.51 1.62 -3.99
N VAL A 90 20.49 0.82 -4.29
CA VAL A 90 20.26 -0.47 -3.60
C VAL A 90 21.44 -1.40 -3.87
N ASP A 91 22.00 -2.00 -2.82
CA ASP A 91 23.04 -3.01 -2.94
C ASP A 91 22.44 -4.32 -3.50
N PRO A 92 22.85 -4.79 -4.67
CA PRO A 92 22.33 -6.02 -5.25
C PRO A 92 22.67 -7.29 -4.45
N GLU A 93 23.75 -7.27 -3.66
CA GLU A 93 24.13 -8.40 -2.79
C GLU A 93 23.32 -8.43 -1.51
N ASN A 94 22.80 -7.26 -1.05
CA ASN A 94 22.00 -7.10 0.15
C ASN A 94 20.76 -6.24 -0.12
N PRO A 95 19.84 -6.70 -0.98
CA PRO A 95 18.76 -5.87 -1.54
C PRO A 95 17.71 -5.39 -0.55
N TYR A 96 17.74 -5.88 0.68
CA TYR A 96 16.82 -5.52 1.76
C TYR A 96 17.47 -4.69 2.87
N GLU A 97 18.78 -4.48 2.83
CA GLU A 97 19.49 -3.65 3.79
C GLU A 97 19.43 -2.17 3.42
N ASN A 98 19.51 -1.31 4.42
CA ASN A 98 19.48 0.15 4.27
C ASN A 98 18.27 0.69 3.47
N ARG A 99 17.14 -0.04 3.48
CA ARG A 99 15.92 0.36 2.76
C ARG A 99 15.03 1.24 3.64
N ASP A 100 14.18 2.03 2.99
CA ASP A 100 13.08 2.74 3.64
C ASP A 100 12.37 1.80 4.65
N PRO A 101 12.29 2.17 5.93
CA PRO A 101 11.72 1.30 6.97
C PRO A 101 10.31 0.80 6.66
N ARG A 102 9.53 1.59 5.91
CA ARG A 102 8.18 1.21 5.49
C ARG A 102 8.14 -0.08 4.66
N LEU A 103 9.24 -0.45 3.98
CA LEU A 103 9.33 -1.74 3.30
C LEU A 103 9.19 -2.90 4.30
N GLY A 104 9.95 -2.85 5.41
CA GLY A 104 9.90 -3.87 6.46
C GLY A 104 8.59 -3.91 7.23
N PHE A 105 7.84 -2.79 7.28
CA PHE A 105 6.49 -2.74 7.88
C PHE A 105 5.38 -3.17 6.89
N THR A 106 5.65 -3.12 5.60
CA THR A 106 4.71 -3.54 4.55
C THR A 106 4.86 -5.02 4.21
N ALA A 107 6.09 -5.52 4.17
CA ALA A 107 6.43 -6.87 3.75
C ALA A 107 7.28 -7.61 4.81
N VAL A 108 7.12 -8.92 4.88
CA VAL A 108 7.99 -9.78 5.69
C VAL A 108 9.28 -10.02 4.93
N LEU A 109 10.37 -9.42 5.40
CA LEU A 109 11.66 -9.47 4.72
C LEU A 109 12.45 -10.73 5.11
N PRO A 110 13.30 -11.25 4.22
CA PRO A 110 14.25 -12.31 4.55
C PRO A 110 15.10 -11.96 5.77
N GLY A 111 15.27 -12.92 6.67
CA GLY A 111 16.02 -12.73 7.92
C GLY A 111 15.28 -12.00 9.04
N SER A 112 14.10 -11.42 8.77
CA SER A 112 13.31 -10.71 9.79
C SER A 112 12.55 -11.65 10.72
N TYR A 113 12.19 -11.13 11.91
CA TYR A 113 11.25 -11.78 12.82
C TYR A 113 9.82 -11.35 12.54
N PHE A 114 8.92 -12.33 12.48
CA PHE A 114 7.49 -12.09 12.35
C PHE A 114 6.69 -13.26 12.94
N LEU A 115 5.64 -12.99 13.71
CA LEU A 115 4.78 -14.00 14.36
C LEU A 115 5.58 -15.05 15.16
N GLY A 116 6.63 -14.63 15.88
CA GLY A 116 7.47 -15.52 16.67
C GLY A 116 8.48 -16.36 15.86
N TYR A 117 8.50 -16.26 14.55
CA TYR A 117 9.39 -17.00 13.66
C TYR A 117 10.44 -16.08 13.04
N ARG A 118 11.67 -16.61 12.89
CA ARG A 118 12.69 -15.97 12.06
C ARG A 118 12.56 -16.50 10.63
N PHE A 119 12.31 -15.60 9.69
CA PHE A 119 12.27 -15.95 8.28
C PHE A 119 13.68 -16.21 7.76
N PRO A 120 13.89 -17.20 6.86
CA PRO A 120 15.20 -17.46 6.27
C PRO A 120 15.77 -16.22 5.57
N ASN A 121 17.11 -16.13 5.51
CA ASN A 121 17.81 -15.02 4.84
C ASN A 121 17.69 -15.02 3.30
N TYR A 122 16.99 -15.98 2.74
CA TYR A 122 16.72 -16.06 1.31
C TYR A 122 15.22 -16.26 1.10
N LEU A 123 14.74 -15.70 0.00
CA LEU A 123 13.38 -15.92 -0.41
C LEU A 123 13.22 -17.39 -0.78
N TYR A 124 12.55 -18.15 0.08
CA TYR A 124 12.01 -19.47 -0.20
C TYR A 124 12.95 -20.63 -0.50
N PRO A 125 13.61 -21.21 0.43
CA PRO A 125 13.31 -22.62 0.55
C PRO A 125 12.80 -22.94 1.95
N GLY A 126 11.59 -23.29 2.02
CA GLY A 126 10.98 -23.93 3.16
C GLY A 126 10.08 -23.03 4.01
N GLY A 127 9.93 -21.75 3.63
CA GLY A 127 9.21 -20.82 4.48
C GLY A 127 7.71 -20.76 4.22
N ALA A 128 7.31 -19.99 3.27
CA ALA A 128 5.89 -19.71 3.06
C ALA A 128 5.28 -20.63 1.99
N PHE A 129 4.11 -21.19 2.30
CA PHE A 129 3.31 -21.94 1.35
C PHE A 129 1.99 -21.21 1.13
N ASN A 130 1.48 -21.21 -0.09
CA ASN A 130 0.11 -20.81 -0.32
C ASN A 130 -0.86 -21.88 0.18
N HIS A 131 -2.15 -21.60 0.17
CA HIS A 131 -3.19 -22.52 0.61
C HIS A 131 -3.27 -23.83 -0.20
N ALA A 132 -2.65 -23.89 -1.38
CA ALA A 132 -2.56 -25.09 -2.21
C ALA A 132 -1.27 -25.89 -1.94
N GLY A 133 -0.46 -25.52 -0.94
CA GLY A 133 0.80 -26.17 -0.62
C GLY A 133 1.96 -25.80 -1.55
N ASN A 134 1.76 -24.85 -2.47
CA ASN A 134 2.83 -24.35 -3.34
C ASN A 134 3.66 -23.33 -2.59
N ARG A 135 4.99 -23.37 -2.79
CA ARG A 135 5.89 -22.37 -2.23
C ARG A 135 5.55 -20.99 -2.80
N LEU A 136 5.47 -20.01 -1.92
CA LEU A 136 5.32 -18.63 -2.36
C LEU A 136 6.63 -18.18 -3.02
N LYS A 137 6.50 -17.53 -4.15
CA LYS A 137 7.62 -17.04 -4.94
C LYS A 137 7.83 -15.52 -4.81
N HIS A 138 7.30 -14.91 -3.75
CA HIS A 138 7.34 -13.48 -3.46
C HIS A 138 7.24 -13.22 -1.96
N LEU A 139 7.51 -12.00 -1.53
CA LEU A 139 7.39 -11.60 -0.13
C LEU A 139 5.95 -11.69 0.34
N SER A 140 5.77 -12.06 1.60
CA SER A 140 4.46 -12.02 2.26
C SER A 140 4.16 -10.62 2.78
N THR A 141 2.89 -10.29 2.90
CA THR A 141 2.44 -9.04 3.50
C THR A 141 2.60 -9.09 5.01
N ARG A 142 3.15 -8.01 5.59
CA ARG A 142 3.23 -7.77 7.03
C ARG A 142 2.16 -6.78 7.51
N LYS A 143 1.84 -5.80 6.70
CA LYS A 143 0.81 -4.80 6.97
C LYS A 143 -0.56 -5.46 7.19
N TYR A 144 -1.40 -4.89 8.04
CA TYR A 144 -2.70 -5.45 8.44
C TYR A 144 -2.61 -6.82 9.12
N ARG A 145 -1.51 -7.08 9.82
CA ARG A 145 -1.32 -8.34 10.54
C ARG A 145 -1.15 -8.08 12.04
N ILE A 146 -1.82 -8.89 12.84
CA ILE A 146 -1.53 -8.98 14.26
C ILE A 146 -0.13 -9.57 14.41
N GLN A 147 0.76 -8.84 15.10
CA GLN A 147 2.18 -9.21 15.24
C GLN A 147 2.41 -10.30 16.28
N ASP A 148 1.46 -10.52 17.18
CA ASP A 148 1.53 -11.51 18.25
C ASP A 148 0.72 -12.76 17.88
N GLU A 149 1.41 -13.89 17.65
CA GLU A 149 0.77 -15.15 17.27
C GLU A 149 -0.30 -15.61 18.28
N SER A 150 -0.10 -15.33 19.56
CA SER A 150 -1.05 -15.71 20.61
C SER A 150 -2.39 -14.96 20.55
N LYS A 151 -2.42 -13.84 19.85
CA LYS A 151 -3.60 -12.97 19.66
C LYS A 151 -4.27 -13.13 18.32
N LEU A 152 -3.78 -14.04 17.48
CA LEU A 152 -4.38 -14.26 16.16
C LEU A 152 -5.82 -14.79 16.30
N PRO A 153 -6.82 -14.12 15.72
CA PRO A 153 -8.21 -14.57 15.80
C PRO A 153 -8.47 -15.76 14.88
N PRO A 154 -9.54 -16.52 15.07
CA PRO A 154 -9.99 -17.51 14.12
C PRO A 154 -10.24 -16.90 12.73
N SER A 155 -10.26 -17.75 11.68
CA SER A 155 -10.50 -17.34 10.31
C SER A 155 -11.81 -16.54 10.16
N GLY A 156 -11.73 -15.41 9.49
CA GLY A 156 -12.90 -14.54 9.27
C GLY A 156 -13.31 -13.73 10.50
N GLN A 157 -12.47 -13.70 11.52
CA GLN A 157 -12.71 -12.97 12.77
C GLN A 157 -11.62 -11.94 13.07
N SER A 158 -10.90 -11.49 12.05
CA SER A 158 -9.94 -10.39 12.24
C SER A 158 -10.66 -9.14 12.74
N TYR A 159 -10.13 -8.60 13.82
CA TYR A 159 -10.65 -7.38 14.45
C TYR A 159 -9.80 -6.14 14.11
N ILE A 160 -8.87 -6.25 13.17
CA ILE A 160 -8.14 -5.09 12.65
C ILE A 160 -9.10 -4.22 11.84
N ASN A 161 -9.20 -2.95 12.21
CA ASN A 161 -9.99 -1.97 11.46
C ASN A 161 -9.42 -1.73 10.06
N ASP A 162 -10.30 -1.62 9.08
CA ASP A 162 -9.91 -1.27 7.71
C ASP A 162 -9.92 0.26 7.54
N ILE A 163 -8.72 0.85 7.50
CA ILE A 163 -8.52 2.29 7.39
C ILE A 163 -8.80 2.72 5.95
N ILE A 164 -9.95 3.37 5.75
CA ILE A 164 -10.37 3.86 4.43
C ILE A 164 -9.75 5.22 4.11
N LEU A 165 -9.60 6.10 5.11
CA LEU A 165 -9.01 7.42 4.91
C LEU A 165 -8.16 7.81 6.12
N ARG A 166 -6.92 8.21 5.88
CA ARG A 166 -6.01 8.68 6.92
C ARG A 166 -5.30 9.98 6.55
N TYR A 167 -4.75 10.65 7.54
CA TYR A 167 -4.20 11.99 7.38
C TYR A 167 -3.02 12.06 6.40
N ALA A 168 -2.21 10.99 6.27
CA ALA A 168 -1.16 10.94 5.25
C ALA A 168 -1.74 11.00 3.82
N ASP A 169 -2.89 10.35 3.53
CA ASP A 169 -3.57 10.47 2.23
C ASP A 169 -4.02 11.92 1.98
N VAL A 170 -4.54 12.59 3.02
CA VAL A 170 -4.91 14.01 2.96
C VAL A 170 -3.70 14.88 2.64
N LEU A 171 -2.56 14.67 3.30
CA LEU A 171 -1.32 15.39 3.06
C LEU A 171 -0.79 15.19 1.64
N LEU A 172 -0.78 13.94 1.15
CA LEU A 172 -0.33 13.61 -0.20
C LEU A 172 -1.26 14.19 -1.26
N SER A 173 -2.56 14.21 -1.02
CA SER A 173 -3.53 14.87 -1.88
C SER A 173 -3.32 16.40 -1.91
N LYS A 174 -2.93 17.01 -0.79
CA LYS A 174 -2.54 18.42 -0.72
C LYS A 174 -1.29 18.71 -1.54
N ALA A 175 -0.25 17.88 -1.38
CA ALA A 175 1.00 18.03 -2.14
C ALA A 175 0.74 17.94 -3.65
N GLU A 176 -0.05 16.96 -4.07
CA GLU A 176 -0.45 16.80 -5.48
C GLU A 176 -1.26 18.03 -5.97
N ALA A 177 -2.24 18.49 -5.20
CA ALA A 177 -3.04 19.66 -5.55
C ALA A 177 -2.18 20.92 -5.71
N ILE A 178 -1.16 21.13 -4.87
CA ILE A 178 -0.20 22.23 -5.00
C ILE A 178 0.52 22.14 -6.35
N ILE A 179 1.02 20.97 -6.72
CA ILE A 179 1.74 20.77 -8.00
C ILE A 179 0.83 21.02 -9.18
N GLU A 180 -0.37 20.43 -9.19
CA GLU A 180 -1.30 20.49 -10.35
C GLU A 180 -2.01 21.84 -10.48
N THR A 181 -2.06 22.67 -9.46
CA THR A 181 -2.59 24.04 -9.51
C THR A 181 -1.51 25.13 -9.67
N ASN A 182 -0.32 24.75 -10.09
CA ASN A 182 0.83 25.67 -10.24
C ASN A 182 1.21 26.43 -8.95
N GLY A 183 0.97 25.81 -7.78
CA GLY A 183 1.43 26.32 -6.48
C GLY A 183 2.95 26.22 -6.33
N ASN A 184 3.45 26.63 -5.18
CA ASN A 184 4.88 26.58 -4.88
C ASN A 184 5.35 25.14 -4.68
N VAL A 185 6.31 24.69 -5.51
CA VAL A 185 6.89 23.34 -5.45
C VAL A 185 7.50 23.05 -4.07
N ALA A 186 8.18 24.02 -3.46
CA ALA A 186 8.80 23.83 -2.15
C ALA A 186 7.79 23.47 -1.05
N ASP A 187 6.56 24.01 -1.12
CA ASP A 187 5.50 23.67 -0.15
C ASP A 187 5.04 22.21 -0.30
N ALA A 188 4.93 21.72 -1.54
CA ALA A 188 4.60 20.30 -1.79
C ALA A 188 5.71 19.38 -1.27
N ILE A 189 6.98 19.72 -1.55
CA ILE A 189 8.12 18.93 -1.08
C ILE A 189 8.25 18.96 0.45
N ALA A 190 7.94 20.08 1.09
CA ALA A 190 7.90 20.15 2.56
C ALA A 190 6.89 19.16 3.16
N ILE A 191 5.74 18.95 2.52
CA ILE A 191 4.77 17.96 2.95
C ILE A 191 5.35 16.54 2.81
N LEU A 192 6.00 16.21 1.69
CA LEU A 192 6.65 14.91 1.52
C LEU A 192 7.74 14.69 2.57
N ASN A 193 8.59 15.68 2.80
CA ASN A 193 9.65 15.62 3.81
C ASN A 193 9.09 15.43 5.23
N ARG A 194 7.93 15.99 5.51
CA ARG A 194 7.21 15.75 6.76
C ARG A 194 6.81 14.27 6.90
N ILE A 195 6.24 13.66 5.87
CA ILE A 195 5.88 12.23 5.86
C ILE A 195 7.11 11.35 6.04
N ARG A 196 8.23 11.72 5.44
CA ARG A 196 9.51 10.99 5.46
C ARG A 196 10.24 11.04 6.80
N THR A 197 9.92 11.99 7.69
CA THR A 197 10.73 12.22 8.89
C THR A 197 9.95 12.47 10.18
N GLU A 198 8.66 12.77 10.15
CA GLU A 198 7.91 13.12 11.36
C GLU A 198 7.67 11.92 12.28
N ARG A 199 7.45 10.72 11.73
CA ARG A 199 7.26 9.50 12.52
C ARG A 199 8.56 9.04 13.16
N ASP A 200 8.49 8.38 14.32
CA ASP A 200 9.67 7.92 15.05
C ASP A 200 10.38 6.76 14.33
N ASP A 201 9.61 5.90 13.69
CA ASP A 201 10.05 4.68 12.99
C ASP A 201 10.29 4.87 11.48
N VAL A 202 10.03 6.06 10.92
CA VAL A 202 10.30 6.39 9.52
C VAL A 202 11.24 7.59 9.45
N LYS A 203 12.49 7.32 9.10
CA LYS A 203 13.55 8.33 8.94
C LYS A 203 14.31 8.04 7.66
N ILE A 204 14.02 8.77 6.61
CA ILE A 204 14.68 8.67 5.31
C ILE A 204 15.16 10.04 4.84
N SER A 205 16.11 10.06 3.90
CA SER A 205 16.71 11.28 3.39
C SER A 205 15.65 12.27 2.89
N LEU A 206 15.89 13.55 3.15
CA LEU A 206 15.04 14.64 2.69
C LEU A 206 15.14 14.83 1.18
N LEU A 207 14.03 15.13 0.56
CA LEU A 207 13.98 15.57 -0.83
C LEU A 207 14.40 17.06 -0.91
N PRO A 208 15.21 17.44 -1.92
CA PRO A 208 15.57 18.83 -2.13
C PRO A 208 14.32 19.65 -2.49
N THR A 209 14.20 20.84 -1.93
CA THR A 209 13.07 21.75 -2.20
C THR A 209 13.18 22.47 -3.54
N SER A 210 14.39 22.49 -4.13
CA SER A 210 14.66 23.09 -5.44
C SER A 210 14.66 22.00 -6.50
N MET A 211 13.52 21.77 -7.12
CA MET A 211 13.35 20.85 -8.26
C MET A 211 12.30 21.40 -9.23
N SER A 212 12.28 20.90 -10.44
CA SER A 212 11.24 21.22 -11.41
C SER A 212 9.86 20.71 -10.93
N ARG A 213 8.81 21.27 -11.48
CA ARG A 213 7.44 20.80 -11.18
C ARG A 213 7.20 19.37 -11.63
N GLU A 214 7.79 19.00 -12.74
CA GLU A 214 7.72 17.64 -13.30
C GLU A 214 8.40 16.63 -12.37
N GLU A 215 9.61 16.93 -11.89
CA GLU A 215 10.30 16.11 -10.89
C GLU A 215 9.50 16.01 -9.59
N ALA A 216 8.94 17.13 -9.11
CA ALA A 216 8.12 17.15 -7.92
C ALA A 216 6.84 16.32 -8.09
N ARG A 217 6.21 16.33 -9.27
CA ARG A 217 5.05 15.48 -9.57
C ARG A 217 5.39 14.01 -9.43
N GLU A 218 6.52 13.59 -9.99
CA GLU A 218 6.97 12.20 -9.88
C GLU A 218 7.29 11.83 -8.42
N LYS A 219 7.91 12.74 -7.65
CA LYS A 219 8.17 12.51 -6.22
C LYS A 219 6.88 12.41 -5.41
N VAL A 220 5.85 13.21 -5.68
CA VAL A 220 4.54 13.11 -5.03
C VAL A 220 3.87 11.77 -5.34
N ARG A 221 3.86 11.36 -6.61
CA ARG A 221 3.29 10.07 -7.03
C ARG A 221 4.03 8.89 -6.41
N HIS A 222 5.35 8.95 -6.39
CA HIS A 222 6.20 7.95 -5.78
C HIS A 222 5.95 7.84 -4.26
N GLU A 223 5.99 8.96 -3.53
CA GLU A 223 5.75 8.98 -2.09
C GLU A 223 4.35 8.45 -1.76
N ARG A 224 3.34 8.81 -2.57
CA ARG A 224 1.98 8.31 -2.43
C ARG A 224 1.90 6.79 -2.62
N ARG A 225 2.62 6.25 -3.59
CA ARG A 225 2.70 4.80 -3.83
C ARG A 225 3.30 4.05 -2.64
N ILE A 226 4.39 4.59 -2.06
CA ILE A 226 5.11 3.98 -0.93
C ILE A 226 4.28 4.10 0.35
N GLU A 227 3.83 5.29 0.68
CA GLU A 227 3.11 5.59 1.92
C GLU A 227 1.80 4.80 2.02
N LEU A 228 1.03 4.73 0.93
CA LEU A 228 -0.27 4.08 0.87
C LEU A 228 -0.21 2.66 0.27
N ALA A 229 0.96 2.03 0.29
CA ALA A 229 1.14 0.67 -0.22
C ALA A 229 0.16 -0.30 0.44
N LEU A 230 -0.50 -1.14 -0.36
CA LEU A 230 -1.50 -2.13 0.04
C LEU A 230 -2.79 -1.58 0.68
N GLU A 231 -3.05 -0.26 0.59
CA GLU A 231 -4.28 0.38 1.10
C GLU A 231 -5.36 0.56 0.01
N GLY A 232 -5.27 -0.17 -1.10
CA GLY A 232 -6.26 -0.15 -2.18
C GLY A 232 -6.30 1.14 -3.03
N ARG A 233 -5.31 2.04 -2.89
CA ARG A 233 -5.31 3.36 -3.55
C ARG A 233 -4.70 3.35 -4.93
N TYR A 234 -3.66 2.55 -5.14
CA TYR A 234 -2.80 2.66 -6.33
C TYR A 234 -3.54 2.44 -7.65
N TRP A 235 -4.51 1.52 -7.72
CA TRP A 235 -5.29 1.32 -8.94
C TRP A 235 -6.09 2.57 -9.35
N SER A 236 -6.68 3.26 -8.38
CA SER A 236 -7.37 4.53 -8.63
C SER A 236 -6.40 5.63 -9.06
N ASP A 237 -5.20 5.65 -8.48
CA ASP A 237 -4.14 6.58 -8.83
C ASP A 237 -3.64 6.34 -10.27
N VAL A 238 -3.40 5.09 -10.66
CA VAL A 238 -3.01 4.69 -12.03
C VAL A 238 -4.02 5.22 -13.05
N LYS A 239 -5.31 5.05 -12.79
CA LYS A 239 -6.37 5.53 -13.70
C LYS A 239 -6.43 7.06 -13.79
N ARG A 240 -6.45 7.76 -12.65
CA ARG A 240 -6.54 9.21 -12.63
C ARG A 240 -5.29 9.93 -13.15
N TRP A 241 -4.10 9.33 -12.99
CA TRP A 241 -2.85 9.79 -13.58
C TRP A 241 -2.69 9.40 -15.04
N LYS A 242 -3.52 8.47 -15.54
CA LYS A 242 -3.49 7.93 -16.90
C LYS A 242 -2.17 7.25 -17.27
N ILE A 243 -1.50 6.64 -16.30
CA ILE A 243 -0.21 5.95 -16.47
C ILE A 243 -0.35 4.45 -16.75
N GLY A 244 -1.58 3.95 -16.96
CA GLY A 244 -1.81 2.53 -17.23
C GLY A 244 -1.02 1.99 -18.42
N LYS A 245 -0.92 2.77 -19.50
CA LYS A 245 -0.16 2.37 -20.71
C LYS A 245 1.36 2.29 -20.46
N GLU A 246 1.88 3.01 -19.47
CA GLU A 246 3.30 2.99 -19.10
C GLU A 246 3.63 1.82 -18.18
N LEU A 247 2.68 1.42 -17.34
CA LEU A 247 2.85 0.36 -16.34
C LEU A 247 2.57 -1.04 -16.87
N TYR A 248 1.73 -1.17 -17.90
CA TYR A 248 1.27 -2.48 -18.38
C TYR A 248 1.66 -2.72 -19.85
N PRO A 249 2.00 -3.97 -20.23
CA PRO A 249 1.92 -5.19 -19.41
C PRO A 249 2.93 -5.21 -18.27
N MET A 250 2.48 -5.57 -17.06
CA MET A 250 3.37 -5.75 -15.91
C MET A 250 3.75 -7.23 -15.78
N ILE A 251 5.03 -7.51 -15.90
CA ILE A 251 5.58 -8.86 -15.74
C ILE A 251 5.95 -9.07 -14.28
N ILE A 252 5.27 -9.97 -13.61
CA ILE A 252 5.54 -10.35 -12.23
C ILE A 252 6.47 -11.56 -12.24
N LYS A 253 7.61 -11.43 -11.58
CA LYS A 253 8.66 -12.45 -11.51
C LYS A 253 8.78 -12.99 -10.09
N ASP A 254 9.32 -14.20 -9.97
CA ASP A 254 9.80 -14.71 -8.70
C ASP A 254 11.24 -14.22 -8.42
N HIS A 255 11.74 -14.59 -7.23
CA HIS A 255 13.11 -14.24 -6.81
C HIS A 255 14.22 -14.85 -7.69
N GLU A 256 13.91 -15.86 -8.48
CA GLU A 256 14.82 -16.48 -9.45
C GLU A 256 14.73 -15.81 -10.84
N GLY A 257 13.84 -14.81 -10.97
CA GLY A 257 13.61 -14.10 -12.23
C GLY A 257 12.64 -14.80 -13.19
N SER A 258 12.05 -15.93 -12.79
CA SER A 258 11.05 -16.65 -13.60
C SER A 258 9.72 -15.91 -13.58
N VAL A 259 9.06 -15.83 -14.72
CA VAL A 259 7.75 -15.17 -14.84
C VAL A 259 6.67 -16.00 -14.13
N ILE A 260 6.02 -15.40 -13.13
CA ILE A 260 4.86 -15.99 -12.43
C ILE A 260 3.57 -15.64 -13.16
N GLU A 261 3.43 -14.37 -13.53
CA GLU A 261 2.22 -13.82 -14.12
C GLU A 261 2.54 -12.59 -14.98
N THR A 262 1.71 -12.33 -15.96
CA THR A 262 1.72 -11.06 -16.69
C THR A 262 0.35 -10.41 -16.55
N LYS A 263 0.30 -9.27 -15.87
CA LYS A 263 -0.92 -8.47 -15.75
C LYS A 263 -1.14 -7.69 -17.03
N PHE A 264 -2.36 -7.72 -17.56
CA PHE A 264 -2.73 -7.10 -18.82
C PHE A 264 -1.77 -7.44 -19.97
N PRO A 265 -1.66 -8.74 -20.37
CA PRO A 265 -0.66 -9.19 -21.34
C PRO A 265 -0.78 -8.50 -22.71
N ASN A 266 -1.97 -8.00 -23.06
CA ASN A 266 -2.25 -7.25 -24.27
C ASN A 266 -2.06 -5.73 -24.11
N GLY A 267 -1.45 -5.28 -23.02
CA GLY A 267 -1.33 -3.87 -22.68
C GLY A 267 -2.56 -3.31 -22.00
N TYR A 268 -2.46 -2.06 -21.55
CA TYR A 268 -3.56 -1.34 -20.94
C TYR A 268 -4.40 -0.62 -22.00
N LEU A 269 -5.68 -0.94 -22.04
CA LEU A 269 -6.64 -0.33 -22.96
C LEU A 269 -7.45 0.75 -22.23
N GLU A 270 -7.78 1.86 -22.88
CA GLU A 270 -8.43 3.01 -22.25
C GLU A 270 -9.76 2.69 -21.58
N TYR A 271 -10.49 1.69 -22.08
CA TYR A 271 -11.75 1.28 -21.49
C TYR A 271 -11.58 0.57 -20.12
N TYR A 272 -10.36 0.15 -19.74
CA TYR A 272 -10.09 -0.38 -18.38
C TYR A 272 -10.21 0.69 -17.28
N ASP A 273 -10.28 1.97 -17.65
CA ASP A 273 -10.59 3.04 -16.69
C ASP A 273 -11.98 2.90 -16.09
N LEU A 274 -12.92 2.30 -16.84
CA LEU A 274 -14.25 1.93 -16.36
C LEU A 274 -14.39 0.41 -16.36
N LEU A 275 -14.81 -0.16 -15.24
CA LEU A 275 -15.07 -1.59 -15.18
C LEU A 275 -16.33 -1.95 -15.98
N PRO A 276 -16.42 -3.19 -16.51
CA PRO A 276 -17.66 -3.63 -17.19
C PRO A 276 -18.81 -3.69 -16.18
N ILE A 277 -19.98 -3.30 -16.62
CA ILE A 277 -21.21 -3.52 -15.87
C ILE A 277 -21.54 -5.01 -15.96
N PRO A 278 -21.76 -5.71 -14.82
CA PRO A 278 -22.09 -7.13 -14.86
C PRO A 278 -23.33 -7.44 -15.72
N ASP A 279 -23.30 -8.50 -16.51
CA ASP A 279 -24.42 -8.88 -17.36
C ASP A 279 -25.68 -9.22 -16.57
N SER A 280 -25.54 -9.69 -15.32
CA SER A 280 -26.67 -9.84 -14.40
C SER A 280 -27.43 -8.56 -14.17
N GLU A 281 -26.72 -7.42 -13.97
CA GLU A 281 -27.34 -6.12 -13.75
C GLU A 281 -28.00 -5.59 -15.03
N ARG A 282 -27.33 -5.74 -16.17
CA ARG A 282 -27.87 -5.34 -17.47
C ARG A 282 -29.11 -6.12 -17.87
N SER A 283 -29.15 -7.40 -17.50
CA SER A 283 -30.33 -8.27 -17.77
C SER A 283 -31.56 -7.83 -16.95
N LEU A 284 -31.35 -7.26 -15.79
CA LEU A 284 -32.42 -6.76 -14.91
C LEU A 284 -32.89 -5.35 -15.31
N ASN A 285 -32.03 -4.55 -15.97
CA ASN A 285 -32.35 -3.20 -16.38
C ASN A 285 -32.02 -2.99 -17.86
N PRO A 286 -33.00 -3.10 -18.77
CA PRO A 286 -32.77 -2.95 -20.21
C PRO A 286 -32.35 -1.55 -20.66
N ASN A 287 -32.42 -0.54 -19.77
CA ASN A 287 -31.95 0.81 -20.03
C ASN A 287 -30.49 1.03 -19.60
N LEU A 288 -29.80 -0.02 -19.13
CA LEU A 288 -28.43 0.04 -18.69
C LEU A 288 -27.48 -0.42 -19.81
N ASP A 289 -26.94 0.54 -20.55
CA ASP A 289 -25.93 0.29 -21.58
C ASP A 289 -24.58 -0.09 -20.95
N GLN A 290 -23.82 -0.93 -21.64
CA GLN A 290 -22.47 -1.29 -21.23
C GLN A 290 -21.52 -0.09 -21.35
N ASN A 291 -20.51 -0.03 -20.48
CA ASN A 291 -19.43 0.93 -20.60
C ASN A 291 -18.73 0.77 -21.96
N PRO A 292 -18.32 1.89 -22.60
CA PRO A 292 -17.68 1.83 -23.91
C PRO A 292 -16.45 0.93 -23.94
N GLY A 293 -16.38 0.04 -24.94
CA GLY A 293 -15.24 -0.86 -25.14
C GLY A 293 -15.39 -2.28 -24.55
N TRP A 294 -16.48 -2.51 -23.80
CA TRP A 294 -16.80 -3.82 -23.20
C TRP A 294 -17.90 -4.53 -23.96
#